data_c50fca5fb68ce1128f5c0e79fb683462
#
_entry.id   c50fca5fb68ce1128f5c0e79fb683462
#
_cell.length_a   1.000
_cell.length_b   1.000
_cell.length_c   1.000
_cell.angle_alpha   90.00
_cell.angle_beta   90.00
_cell.angle_gamma   90.00
#
_symmetry.space_group_name_H-M   'P 1'
#
loop_
_entity.id
_entity.type
_entity.pdbx_description
1 polymer ?
#
loop_
_entity_poly.entity_id
_entity_poly.type
_entity_poly.pdbx_seq_one_letter_code
_entity_poly.pdbx_strand_id
1 'polypeptide(L)'
;LAAPIAEPLQRRQIASSLIEVATPDISDLVDTLANRVGERAVYRAAPVASDVPERSVCRVPAMAPDTGAAWPGHWPRPIRLFAHPERIEAIALLPDHPPISFTWRGVRRRVKRADGPERIHAEWWKRDAELAAIRDYFRVEDQAGERYWIYRAGNGEDPETGSHLWYLHGVFG
;
A
#
# COMPACT_ATOMS: atom_id res chain seq x y z
N LEU A 1 24.23 46.34 -15.23
CA LEU A 1 24.14 44.98 -14.69
C LEU A 1 22.89 44.35 -15.30
N ALA A 2 23.06 43.52 -16.35
CA ALA A 2 21.97 42.73 -16.90
C ALA A 2 21.78 41.50 -16.04
N ALA A 3 20.55 41.29 -15.49
CA ALA A 3 20.23 40.07 -14.80
C ALA A 3 20.10 38.91 -15.83
N PRO A 4 20.77 37.78 -15.63
CA PRO A 4 20.58 36.63 -16.52
C PRO A 4 19.15 36.10 -16.39
N ILE A 5 18.44 36.07 -17.50
CA ILE A 5 17.14 35.41 -17.59
C ILE A 5 17.44 33.90 -17.67
N ALA A 6 17.21 33.17 -16.57
CA ALA A 6 17.31 31.73 -16.57
C ALA A 6 15.90 31.17 -16.94
N GLU A 7 15.74 30.69 -18.15
CA GLU A 7 14.56 29.92 -18.52
C GLU A 7 14.75 28.46 -18.06
N PRO A 8 13.69 27.84 -17.46
CA PRO A 8 13.74 26.41 -17.13
C PRO A 8 13.85 25.62 -18.42
N LEU A 9 14.87 24.79 -18.53
CA LEU A 9 15.07 23.89 -19.66
C LEU A 9 13.90 22.90 -19.74
N GLN A 10 12.98 23.13 -20.65
CA GLN A 10 11.92 22.15 -20.91
C GLN A 10 12.54 20.94 -21.61
N ARG A 11 12.78 19.87 -20.85
CA ARG A 11 13.25 18.58 -21.38
C ARG A 11 12.18 17.80 -22.16
N ARG A 12 11.06 18.40 -22.49
CA ARG A 12 10.04 17.80 -23.32
C ARG A 12 10.34 18.08 -24.78
N GLN A 13 10.96 17.13 -25.43
CA GLN A 13 11.02 17.11 -26.89
C GLN A 13 9.59 16.84 -27.37
N ILE A 14 9.06 17.73 -28.23
CA ILE A 14 7.76 17.51 -28.88
C ILE A 14 7.96 16.32 -29.82
N ALA A 15 7.42 15.15 -29.44
CA ALA A 15 7.41 13.99 -30.30
C ALA A 15 6.49 14.29 -31.50
N SER A 16 7.06 14.29 -32.71
CA SER A 16 6.28 14.30 -33.94
C SER A 16 5.49 12.98 -34.00
N SER A 17 4.21 13.02 -34.34
CA SER A 17 3.37 11.82 -34.53
C SER A 17 3.85 10.85 -35.61
N LEU A 18 4.91 11.21 -36.34
CA LEU A 18 5.57 10.41 -37.37
C LEU A 18 6.82 9.67 -36.85
N ILE A 19 7.22 9.90 -35.62
CA ILE A 19 8.38 9.22 -35.01
C ILE A 19 7.83 8.36 -33.88
N GLU A 20 8.02 7.05 -33.99
CA GLU A 20 7.81 6.12 -32.87
C GLU A 20 8.61 6.64 -31.67
N VAL A 21 7.92 6.97 -30.59
CA VAL A 21 8.57 7.39 -29.33
C VAL A 21 9.22 6.14 -28.74
N ALA A 22 10.48 5.93 -29.09
CA ALA A 22 11.27 4.89 -28.44
C ALA A 22 11.27 5.17 -26.92
N THR A 23 10.92 4.14 -26.13
CA THR A 23 11.04 4.20 -24.68
C THR A 23 12.50 4.56 -24.37
N PRO A 24 12.78 5.64 -23.60
CA PRO A 24 14.16 6.03 -23.34
C PRO A 24 14.88 4.89 -22.61
N ASP A 25 16.03 4.50 -23.11
CA ASP A 25 16.90 3.54 -22.45
C ASP A 25 17.51 4.18 -21.21
N ILE A 26 17.22 3.60 -20.05
CA ILE A 26 17.70 4.07 -18.75
C ILE A 26 18.83 3.20 -18.18
N SER A 27 19.34 2.23 -18.95
CA SER A 27 20.36 1.25 -18.52
C SER A 27 21.58 1.94 -17.92
N ASP A 28 22.15 2.92 -18.66
CA ASP A 28 23.35 3.64 -18.21
C ASP A 28 23.12 4.41 -16.92
N LEU A 29 21.92 4.96 -16.71
CA LEU A 29 21.55 5.63 -15.47
C LEU A 29 21.46 4.64 -14.30
N VAL A 30 20.84 3.49 -14.55
CA VAL A 30 20.72 2.42 -13.55
C VAL A 30 22.10 1.91 -13.17
N ASP A 31 22.99 1.65 -14.13
CA ASP A 31 24.35 1.21 -13.89
C ASP A 31 25.17 2.26 -13.11
N THR A 32 25.04 3.53 -13.48
CA THR A 32 25.69 4.63 -12.76
C THR A 32 25.23 4.71 -11.31
N LEU A 33 23.92 4.58 -11.07
CA LEU A 33 23.36 4.59 -9.71
C LEU A 33 23.79 3.33 -8.93
N ALA A 34 23.73 2.16 -9.54
CA ALA A 34 24.13 0.90 -8.92
C ALA A 34 25.60 0.90 -8.51
N ASN A 35 26.48 1.43 -9.36
CA ASN A 35 27.90 1.60 -9.04
C ASN A 35 28.14 2.59 -7.88
N ARG A 36 27.29 3.59 -7.72
CA ARG A 36 27.44 4.63 -6.69
C ARG A 36 26.88 4.23 -5.33
N VAL A 37 25.72 3.59 -5.29
CA VAL A 37 24.98 3.28 -4.04
C VAL A 37 24.90 1.78 -3.73
N GLY A 38 25.42 0.95 -4.63
CA GLY A 38 25.35 -0.51 -4.56
C GLY A 38 24.12 -1.07 -5.30
N GLU A 39 24.30 -2.18 -5.99
CA GLU A 39 23.26 -2.84 -6.81
C GLU A 39 21.98 -3.13 -6.01
N ARG A 40 22.10 -3.55 -4.74
CA ARG A 40 20.96 -3.86 -3.90
C ARG A 40 20.09 -2.65 -3.51
N ALA A 41 20.63 -1.44 -3.65
CA ALA A 41 19.92 -0.21 -3.36
C ALA A 41 19.10 0.31 -4.55
N VAL A 42 19.38 -0.20 -5.76
CA VAL A 42 18.67 0.18 -6.99
C VAL A 42 17.76 -0.97 -7.41
N TYR A 43 16.48 -0.82 -7.13
CA TYR A 43 15.47 -1.85 -7.42
C TYR A 43 14.17 -1.22 -7.88
N ARG A 44 13.34 -2.01 -8.51
CA ARG A 44 11.96 -1.68 -8.86
C ARG A 44 10.99 -2.44 -7.96
N ALA A 45 9.90 -1.80 -7.54
CA ALA A 45 8.77 -2.49 -6.95
C ALA A 45 7.94 -3.13 -8.07
N ALA A 46 7.65 -4.41 -7.94
CA ALA A 46 6.81 -5.13 -8.89
C ALA A 46 5.58 -5.72 -8.16
N PRO A 47 4.41 -5.73 -8.80
CA PRO A 47 3.22 -6.35 -8.25
C PRO A 47 3.37 -7.87 -8.20
N VAL A 48 2.77 -8.45 -7.17
CA VAL A 48 2.65 -9.91 -6.99
C VAL A 48 1.16 -10.23 -6.91
N ALA A 49 0.74 -11.33 -7.53
CA ALA A 49 -0.61 -11.83 -7.41
C ALA A 49 -0.83 -12.40 -5.99
N SER A 50 -1.18 -11.52 -5.08
CA SER A 50 -1.48 -11.82 -3.68
C SER A 50 -2.49 -10.83 -3.14
N ASP A 51 -3.55 -11.32 -2.49
CA ASP A 51 -4.54 -10.48 -1.82
C ASP A 51 -4.00 -9.97 -0.48
N VAL A 52 -2.99 -10.64 0.09
CA VAL A 52 -2.36 -10.24 1.35
C VAL A 52 -1.48 -9.01 1.11
N PRO A 53 -1.79 -7.86 1.74
CA PRO A 53 -1.16 -6.57 1.43
C PRO A 53 0.37 -6.59 1.54
N GLU A 54 0.90 -7.25 2.55
CA GLU A 54 2.35 -7.33 2.79
C GLU A 54 3.09 -8.17 1.73
N ARG A 55 2.35 -8.97 0.96
CA ARG A 55 2.88 -9.87 -0.07
C ARG A 55 2.58 -9.40 -1.49
N SER A 56 1.77 -8.35 -1.62
CA SER A 56 1.32 -7.86 -2.93
C SER A 56 2.40 -7.14 -3.74
N VAL A 57 3.56 -6.88 -3.13
CA VAL A 57 4.71 -6.20 -3.76
C VAL A 57 5.99 -6.96 -3.47
N CYS A 58 6.84 -7.10 -4.48
CA CYS A 58 8.21 -7.57 -4.31
C CYS A 58 9.22 -6.59 -4.89
N ARG A 59 10.48 -6.73 -4.47
CA ARG A 59 11.61 -6.01 -5.07
C ARG A 59 12.19 -6.86 -6.18
N VAL A 60 12.33 -6.26 -7.35
CA VAL A 60 12.99 -6.87 -8.51
C VAL A 60 14.15 -5.97 -8.96
N PRO A 61 15.17 -6.51 -9.66
CA PRO A 61 16.20 -5.69 -10.27
C PRO A 61 15.58 -4.57 -11.12
N ALA A 62 16.21 -3.39 -11.15
CA ALA A 62 15.64 -2.22 -11.81
C ALA A 62 15.30 -2.47 -13.29
N MET A 63 16.13 -3.26 -13.98
CA MET A 63 15.98 -3.63 -15.40
C MET A 63 15.26 -4.97 -15.63
N ALA A 64 14.67 -5.58 -14.58
CA ALA A 64 13.91 -6.82 -14.75
C ALA A 64 12.72 -6.60 -15.72
N PRO A 65 12.39 -7.60 -16.55
CA PRO A 65 11.22 -7.51 -17.41
C PRO A 65 9.93 -7.36 -16.58
N ASP A 66 8.90 -6.80 -17.19
CA ASP A 66 7.61 -6.70 -16.54
C ASP A 66 7.00 -8.08 -16.35
N THR A 67 6.49 -8.35 -15.15
CA THR A 67 5.86 -9.64 -14.82
C THR A 67 4.46 -9.78 -15.41
N GLY A 68 3.88 -8.70 -15.95
CA GLY A 68 2.51 -8.67 -16.43
C GLY A 68 1.45 -8.73 -15.31
N ALA A 69 1.87 -8.87 -14.06
CA ALA A 69 0.95 -8.81 -12.94
C ALA A 69 0.49 -7.36 -12.71
N ALA A 70 -0.79 -7.18 -12.49
CA ALA A 70 -1.36 -5.87 -12.18
C ALA A 70 -2.35 -5.98 -11.02
N TRP A 71 -2.40 -4.94 -10.19
CA TRP A 71 -3.46 -4.83 -9.21
C TRP A 71 -4.71 -4.21 -9.81
N PRO A 72 -5.90 -4.58 -9.33
CA PRO A 72 -7.12 -3.88 -9.68
C PRO A 72 -6.99 -2.39 -9.31
N GLY A 73 -7.00 -1.51 -10.31
CA GLY A 73 -6.77 -0.07 -10.11
C GLY A 73 -7.87 0.64 -9.31
N HIS A 74 -9.01 -0.02 -9.10
CA HIS A 74 -10.14 0.51 -8.32
C HIS A 74 -10.06 0.18 -6.82
N TRP A 75 -9.10 -0.63 -6.38
CA TRP A 75 -8.93 -0.94 -4.96
C TRP A 75 -8.21 0.22 -4.27
N PRO A 76 -8.86 0.92 -3.35
CA PRO A 76 -8.20 1.96 -2.58
C PRO A 76 -7.20 1.31 -1.61
N ARG A 77 -5.93 1.61 -1.79
CA ARG A 77 -4.86 1.19 -0.89
C ARG A 77 -4.21 2.40 -0.24
N PRO A 78 -3.75 2.31 1.00
CA PRO A 78 -3.08 3.41 1.67
C PRO A 78 -1.76 3.77 0.97
N ILE A 79 -1.45 5.06 0.94
CA ILE A 79 -0.16 5.55 0.41
C ILE A 79 1.00 5.00 1.25
N ARG A 80 0.78 4.88 2.56
CA ARG A 80 1.76 4.32 3.48
C ARG A 80 1.19 3.09 4.16
N LEU A 81 1.72 1.93 3.78
CA LEU A 81 1.47 0.66 4.45
C LEU A 81 2.54 0.42 5.51
N PHE A 82 2.15 -0.03 6.70
CA PHE A 82 3.10 -0.41 7.74
C PHE A 82 3.59 -1.84 7.51
N ALA A 83 4.90 -2.04 7.59
CA ALA A 83 5.50 -3.36 7.45
C ALA A 83 5.00 -4.33 8.55
N HIS A 84 4.72 -3.78 9.71
CA HIS A 84 4.10 -4.48 10.84
C HIS A 84 2.89 -3.68 11.29
N PRO A 85 1.67 -4.23 11.16
CA PRO A 85 0.46 -3.57 11.65
C PRO A 85 0.57 -3.26 13.14
N GLU A 86 0.17 -2.05 13.52
CA GLU A 86 0.19 -1.61 14.92
C GLU A 86 -1.14 -1.93 15.60
N ARG A 87 -1.08 -2.60 16.76
CA ARG A 87 -2.26 -2.89 17.55
C ARG A 87 -2.93 -1.59 18.01
N ILE A 88 -4.26 -1.54 17.91
CA ILE A 88 -5.09 -0.42 18.36
C ILE A 88 -6.20 -0.93 19.28
N GLU A 89 -6.69 -0.05 20.13
CA GLU A 89 -7.92 -0.28 20.88
C GLU A 89 -9.08 0.33 20.11
N ALA A 90 -10.08 -0.47 19.78
CA ALA A 90 -11.22 -0.01 18.99
C ALA A 90 -12.54 -0.37 19.66
N ILE A 91 -13.53 0.49 19.51
CA ILE A 91 -14.89 0.30 20.01
C ILE A 91 -15.80 0.17 18.79
N ALA A 92 -16.32 -1.04 18.56
CA ALA A 92 -17.36 -1.33 17.57
C ALA A 92 -18.67 -1.66 18.29
N LEU A 93 -19.79 -1.25 17.72
CA LEU A 93 -21.12 -1.51 18.32
C LEU A 93 -21.61 -2.94 18.07
N LEU A 94 -21.25 -3.51 16.93
CA LEU A 94 -21.60 -4.86 16.52
C LEU A 94 -20.35 -5.58 16.01
N PRO A 95 -20.34 -6.93 16.06
CA PRO A 95 -19.17 -7.72 15.70
C PRO A 95 -18.67 -7.49 14.27
N ASP A 96 -19.56 -7.30 13.31
CA ASP A 96 -19.28 -7.11 11.88
C ASP A 96 -19.16 -5.65 11.45
N HIS A 97 -19.41 -4.71 12.37
CA HIS A 97 -19.41 -3.28 12.07
C HIS A 97 -18.02 -2.65 12.21
N PRO A 98 -17.75 -1.55 11.47
CA PRO A 98 -16.58 -0.73 11.68
C PRO A 98 -16.62 -0.10 13.08
N PRO A 99 -15.46 0.26 13.65
CA PRO A 99 -15.42 0.92 14.92
C PRO A 99 -15.95 2.35 14.85
N ILE A 100 -16.62 2.79 15.93
CA ILE A 100 -17.06 4.18 16.11
C ILE A 100 -15.93 5.07 16.64
N SER A 101 -14.92 4.47 17.27
CA SER A 101 -13.70 5.15 17.71
C SER A 101 -12.57 4.14 17.89
N PHE A 102 -11.33 4.63 17.76
CA PHE A 102 -10.14 3.86 18.08
C PHE A 102 -9.07 4.71 18.72
N THR A 103 -8.17 4.07 19.48
CA THR A 103 -7.01 4.71 20.09
C THR A 103 -5.75 4.18 19.44
N TRP A 104 -4.95 5.07 18.85
CA TRP A 104 -3.68 4.78 18.25
C TRP A 104 -2.60 5.68 18.83
N ARG A 105 -1.50 5.09 19.30
CA ARG A 105 -0.38 5.79 19.94
C ARG A 105 -0.83 6.78 21.04
N GLY A 106 -1.81 6.35 21.85
CA GLY A 106 -2.35 7.16 22.97
C GLY A 106 -3.36 8.24 22.53
N VAL A 107 -3.59 8.42 21.24
CA VAL A 107 -4.55 9.42 20.73
C VAL A 107 -5.85 8.73 20.37
N ARG A 108 -6.95 9.11 21.01
CA ARG A 108 -8.29 8.63 20.68
C ARG A 108 -8.85 9.40 19.49
N ARG A 109 -9.35 8.66 18.50
CA ARG A 109 -9.94 9.19 17.27
C ARG A 109 -11.38 8.71 17.14
N ARG A 110 -12.31 9.63 16.89
CA ARG A 110 -13.70 9.31 16.60
C ARG A 110 -13.85 9.12 15.09
N VAL A 111 -14.48 8.02 14.69
CA VAL A 111 -14.74 7.73 13.29
C VAL A 111 -15.96 8.53 12.84
N LYS A 112 -15.79 9.26 11.75
CA LYS A 112 -16.84 10.05 11.09
C LYS A 112 -17.46 9.27 9.94
N ARG A 113 -16.62 8.51 9.22
CA ARG A 113 -17.01 7.71 8.05
C ARG A 113 -16.22 6.42 8.03
N ALA A 114 -16.84 5.34 7.59
CA ALA A 114 -16.17 4.07 7.40
C ALA A 114 -16.76 3.34 6.19
N ASP A 115 -15.87 2.69 5.41
CA ASP A 115 -16.20 1.80 4.31
C ASP A 115 -15.60 0.42 4.57
N GLY A 116 -16.30 -0.63 4.22
CA GLY A 116 -15.88 -2.02 4.42
C GLY A 116 -17.01 -2.87 5.03
N PRO A 117 -16.71 -4.10 5.45
CA PRO A 117 -15.37 -4.69 5.43
C PRO A 117 -14.92 -5.18 4.04
N GLU A 118 -13.64 -5.01 3.75
CA GLU A 118 -12.95 -5.79 2.72
C GLU A 118 -12.35 -7.01 3.39
N ARG A 119 -12.88 -8.18 3.11
CA ARG A 119 -12.42 -9.43 3.73
C ARG A 119 -11.29 -10.03 2.94
N ILE A 120 -10.12 -10.16 3.58
CA ILE A 120 -8.94 -10.79 3.02
C ILE A 120 -8.69 -12.10 3.75
N HIS A 121 -8.68 -13.19 2.99
CA HIS A 121 -8.33 -14.51 3.48
C HIS A 121 -6.82 -14.71 3.41
N ALA A 122 -6.28 -15.46 4.37
CA ALA A 122 -4.89 -15.85 4.30
C ALA A 122 -4.63 -16.82 3.15
N GLU A 123 -3.41 -16.81 2.66
CA GLU A 123 -2.94 -17.73 1.62
C GLU A 123 -2.53 -19.06 2.26
N TRP A 124 -3.53 -19.85 2.70
CA TRP A 124 -3.33 -21.11 3.42
C TRP A 124 -2.44 -22.11 2.68
N TRP A 125 -2.41 -22.03 1.33
CA TRP A 125 -1.54 -22.87 0.50
C TRP A 125 -0.05 -22.50 0.59
N LYS A 126 0.28 -21.38 1.21
CA LYS A 126 1.67 -20.96 1.44
C LYS A 126 2.17 -21.26 2.85
N ARG A 127 1.26 -21.31 3.84
CA ARG A 127 1.60 -21.56 5.26
C ARG A 127 0.42 -22.19 6.00
N ASP A 128 0.62 -23.38 6.56
CA ASP A 128 -0.40 -24.11 7.32
C ASP A 128 -0.92 -23.33 8.54
N ALA A 129 -0.06 -22.52 9.17
CA ALA A 129 -0.44 -21.68 10.32
C ALA A 129 -1.45 -20.56 9.99
N GLU A 130 -1.75 -20.35 8.71
CA GLU A 130 -2.67 -19.29 8.26
C GLU A 130 -4.03 -19.86 7.80
N LEU A 131 -4.29 -21.16 7.99
CA LEU A 131 -5.44 -21.89 7.45
C LEU A 131 -6.79 -21.20 7.70
N ALA A 132 -6.99 -20.60 8.85
CA ALA A 132 -8.24 -19.95 9.24
C ALA A 132 -8.14 -18.43 9.38
N ALA A 133 -6.96 -17.83 9.12
CA ALA A 133 -6.76 -16.41 9.38
C ALA A 133 -7.53 -15.54 8.37
N ILE A 134 -8.45 -14.75 8.89
CA ILE A 134 -9.23 -13.77 8.15
C ILE A 134 -8.87 -12.40 8.67
N ARG A 135 -8.86 -11.40 7.77
CA ARG A 135 -8.72 -9.99 8.14
C ARG A 135 -9.84 -9.20 7.48
N ASP A 136 -10.67 -8.58 8.30
CA ASP A 136 -11.71 -7.66 7.84
C ASP A 136 -11.17 -6.23 7.88
N TYR A 137 -10.87 -5.69 6.71
CA TYR A 137 -10.32 -4.36 6.55
C TYR A 137 -11.42 -3.30 6.42
N PHE A 138 -11.19 -2.18 7.08
CA PHE A 138 -12.06 -1.01 7.02
C PHE A 138 -11.21 0.22 6.67
N ARG A 139 -11.72 1.02 5.75
CA ARG A 139 -11.20 2.36 5.50
C ARG A 139 -12.00 3.33 6.35
N VAL A 140 -11.37 3.97 7.30
CA VAL A 140 -12.02 4.90 8.23
C VAL A 140 -11.47 6.31 8.07
N GLU A 141 -12.36 7.29 8.17
CA GLU A 141 -12.06 8.72 8.23
C GLU A 141 -12.43 9.24 9.62
N ASP A 142 -11.52 9.93 10.27
CA ASP A 142 -11.79 10.54 11.57
C ASP A 142 -12.42 11.93 11.43
N GLN A 143 -12.73 12.58 12.56
CA GLN A 143 -13.34 13.90 12.58
C GLN A 143 -12.41 15.01 12.05
N ALA A 144 -11.09 14.79 12.06
CA ALA A 144 -10.10 15.71 11.49
C ALA A 144 -9.94 15.54 9.97
N GLY A 145 -10.58 14.52 9.36
CA GLY A 145 -10.46 14.19 7.95
C GLY A 145 -9.28 13.29 7.63
N GLU A 146 -8.54 12.84 8.63
CA GLU A 146 -7.45 11.89 8.44
C GLU A 146 -8.02 10.49 8.15
N ARG A 147 -7.41 9.78 7.21
CA ARG A 147 -7.92 8.50 6.72
C ARG A 147 -6.94 7.37 7.05
N TYR A 148 -7.51 6.26 7.57
CA TYR A 148 -6.75 5.12 8.09
C TYR A 148 -7.27 3.83 7.49
N TRP A 149 -6.35 2.88 7.27
CA TRP A 149 -6.67 1.51 6.92
C TRP A 149 -6.45 0.62 8.13
N ILE A 150 -7.53 0.20 8.72
CA ILE A 150 -7.53 -0.64 9.92
C ILE A 150 -8.15 -1.98 9.60
N TYR A 151 -7.78 -3.01 10.34
CA TYR A 151 -8.45 -4.29 10.22
C TYR A 151 -8.69 -4.93 11.58
N ARG A 152 -9.70 -5.79 11.62
CA ARG A 152 -9.94 -6.75 12.67
C ARG A 152 -9.38 -8.09 12.24
N ALA A 153 -8.62 -8.77 13.12
CA ALA A 153 -8.17 -10.14 12.91
C ALA A 153 -9.32 -11.10 13.22
N GLY A 154 -9.89 -11.70 12.19
CA GLY A 154 -11.11 -12.52 12.26
C GLY A 154 -12.33 -11.84 11.66
N ASN A 155 -13.40 -12.61 11.48
CA ASN A 155 -14.66 -12.14 10.91
C ASN A 155 -15.59 -11.44 11.92
N GLY A 156 -15.21 -11.42 13.21
CA GLY A 156 -15.96 -10.81 14.30
C GLY A 156 -17.00 -11.71 14.95
N GLU A 157 -17.38 -12.81 14.35
CA GLU A 157 -18.40 -13.72 14.83
C GLU A 157 -17.80 -15.04 15.34
N ASP A 158 -16.94 -15.65 14.51
CA ASP A 158 -16.34 -16.95 14.79
C ASP A 158 -14.93 -16.79 15.38
N PRO A 159 -14.70 -17.20 16.64
CA PRO A 159 -13.42 -17.10 17.31
C PRO A 159 -12.30 -17.93 16.64
N GLU A 160 -12.63 -18.93 15.83
CA GLU A 160 -11.63 -19.71 15.11
C GLU A 160 -11.00 -18.96 13.94
N THR A 161 -11.63 -17.89 13.46
CA THR A 161 -11.15 -17.08 12.32
C THR A 161 -10.07 -16.07 12.68
N GLY A 162 -9.84 -15.81 13.97
CA GLY A 162 -8.80 -14.89 14.45
C GLY A 162 -9.03 -14.42 15.89
N SER A 163 -8.12 -13.56 16.33
CA SER A 163 -8.11 -13.04 17.70
C SER A 163 -9.15 -11.96 17.99
N HIS A 164 -9.86 -11.47 16.98
CA HIS A 164 -10.78 -10.33 17.00
C HIS A 164 -10.15 -9.00 17.48
N LEU A 165 -8.81 -8.96 17.57
CA LEU A 165 -8.06 -7.75 17.88
C LEU A 165 -8.01 -6.82 16.66
N TRP A 166 -7.89 -5.53 16.94
CA TRP A 166 -7.82 -4.49 15.92
C TRP A 166 -6.40 -3.99 15.69
N TYR A 167 -6.12 -3.69 14.44
CA TYR A 167 -4.80 -3.24 14.01
C TYR A 167 -4.93 -2.09 13.01
N LEU A 168 -4.00 -1.14 13.07
CA LEU A 168 -3.81 -0.13 12.06
C LEU A 168 -2.69 -0.60 11.14
N HIS A 169 -3.00 -0.72 9.85
CA HIS A 169 -2.08 -1.25 8.84
C HIS A 169 -1.55 -0.19 7.88
N GLY A 170 -2.26 0.92 7.73
CA GLY A 170 -1.80 1.99 6.85
C GLY A 170 -2.55 3.30 7.04
N VAL A 171 -2.00 4.35 6.41
CA VAL A 171 -2.59 5.68 6.38
C VAL A 171 -2.71 6.15 4.95
N PHE A 172 -3.82 6.83 4.64
CA PHE A 172 -4.03 7.52 3.38
C PHE A 172 -3.55 8.96 3.53
N GLY A 173 -3.07 9.55 2.46
CA GLY A 173 -2.74 10.97 2.44
C GLY A 173 -3.98 11.84 2.34
#